data_72eb1e2db91fb7fdf1042e26f5d4a5b4
#
_entry.id   72eb1e2db91fb7fdf1042e26f5d4a5b4
#
_cell.length_a   1.000
_cell.length_b   1.000
_cell.length_c   1.000
_cell.angle_alpha   90.00
_cell.angle_beta   90.00
_cell.angle_gamma   90.00
#
_symmetry.space_group_name_H-M   'P 1'
#
loop_
_entity.id
_entity.type
_entity.pdbx_description
1 polymer ?
#
loop_
_entity_poly.entity_id
_entity_poly.type
_entity_poly.pdbx_seq_one_letter_code
_entity_poly.pdbx_strand_id
1 'polypeptide(L)'
;MSTPDAETELRRLLLAGLDGDEAAYRRFLQQLAGHLRAYLGRRLFGWPDDVEDLVQECLLAMHNKRHTYQPDQPLTAWVHAIARYKLIDLLRARGAREALHEPLDDDSPLAAASQQ
;
A
#
# COMPACT_ATOMS: atom_id res chain seq x y z
N MET A 1 -20.01 3.74 19.85
CA MET A 1 -19.96 3.44 18.44
C MET A 1 -18.51 3.42 17.94
N SER A 2 -18.13 2.40 17.24
CA SER A 2 -16.74 2.24 16.85
C SER A 2 -16.49 2.96 15.52
N THR A 3 -15.27 3.45 15.36
CA THR A 3 -14.82 4.03 14.11
C THR A 3 -14.66 2.93 13.07
N PRO A 4 -15.06 3.15 11.82
CA PRO A 4 -14.76 2.16 10.77
C PRO A 4 -13.26 1.90 10.71
N ASP A 5 -12.88 0.66 10.46
CA ASP A 5 -11.48 0.36 10.33
C ASP A 5 -10.92 0.91 9.01
N ALA A 6 -9.61 0.86 8.87
CA ALA A 6 -8.95 1.43 7.71
C ALA A 6 -9.41 0.76 6.43
N GLU A 7 -9.60 -0.55 6.48
CA GLU A 7 -10.06 -1.29 5.30
C GLU A 7 -11.40 -0.76 4.80
N THR A 8 -12.35 -0.61 5.72
CA THR A 8 -13.69 -0.17 5.34
C THR A 8 -13.69 1.26 4.82
N GLU A 9 -12.98 2.14 5.50
CA GLU A 9 -12.96 3.55 5.12
C GLU A 9 -12.25 3.76 3.79
N LEU A 10 -11.09 3.14 3.60
CA LEU A 10 -10.35 3.28 2.36
C LEU A 10 -11.13 2.72 1.18
N ARG A 11 -11.78 1.58 1.40
CA ARG A 11 -12.57 0.96 0.34
C ARG A 11 -13.73 1.86 -0.06
N ARG A 12 -14.41 2.43 0.93
CA ARG A 12 -15.53 3.33 0.65
C ARG A 12 -15.08 4.52 -0.18
N LEU A 13 -13.94 5.12 0.20
CA LEU A 13 -13.43 6.29 -0.50
C LEU A 13 -12.99 5.94 -1.93
N LEU A 14 -12.32 4.81 -2.10
CA LEU A 14 -11.89 4.42 -3.43
C LEU A 14 -13.09 4.16 -4.35
N LEU A 15 -14.08 3.43 -3.87
CA LEU A 15 -15.23 3.12 -4.69
C LEU A 15 -16.00 4.38 -5.05
N ALA A 16 -16.14 5.31 -4.11
CA ALA A 16 -16.79 6.58 -4.43
C ALA A 16 -15.98 7.37 -5.46
N GLY A 17 -14.65 7.34 -5.32
CA GLY A 17 -13.78 8.01 -6.29
C GLY A 17 -13.87 7.42 -7.67
N LEU A 18 -13.92 6.09 -7.76
CA LEU A 18 -14.06 5.44 -9.05
C LEU A 18 -15.41 5.73 -9.70
N ASP A 19 -16.39 6.08 -8.88
CA ASP A 19 -17.72 6.44 -9.37
C ASP A 19 -17.85 7.93 -9.66
N GLY A 20 -16.75 8.67 -9.62
CA GLY A 20 -16.73 10.05 -10.05
C GLY A 20 -16.58 11.10 -8.95
N ASP A 21 -16.52 10.68 -7.69
CA ASP A 21 -16.38 11.64 -6.58
C ASP A 21 -14.90 11.97 -6.39
N GLU A 22 -14.48 13.08 -6.99
CA GLU A 22 -13.07 13.47 -6.95
C GLU A 22 -12.59 13.80 -5.54
N ALA A 23 -13.45 14.38 -4.73
CA ALA A 23 -13.08 14.70 -3.36
C ALA A 23 -12.82 13.42 -2.56
N ALA A 24 -13.64 12.41 -2.76
CA ALA A 24 -13.46 11.13 -2.09
C ALA A 24 -12.16 10.47 -2.55
N TYR A 25 -11.87 10.55 -3.83
CA TYR A 25 -10.64 9.95 -4.34
C TYR A 25 -9.40 10.64 -3.79
N ARG A 26 -9.44 11.97 -3.70
CA ARG A 26 -8.33 12.70 -3.11
C ARG A 26 -8.12 12.33 -1.66
N ARG A 27 -9.22 12.18 -0.92
CA ARG A 27 -9.14 11.76 0.47
C ARG A 27 -8.61 10.34 0.60
N PHE A 28 -9.02 9.47 -0.34
CA PHE A 28 -8.48 8.11 -0.39
C PHE A 28 -6.96 8.14 -0.49
N LEU A 29 -6.42 8.92 -1.41
CA LEU A 29 -4.97 8.99 -1.60
C LEU A 29 -4.26 9.55 -0.37
N GLN A 30 -4.87 10.54 0.29
CA GLN A 30 -4.27 11.12 1.50
C GLN A 30 -4.19 10.10 2.63
N GLN A 31 -5.28 9.38 2.86
CA GLN A 31 -5.29 8.38 3.91
C GLN A 31 -4.39 7.20 3.58
N LEU A 32 -4.38 6.82 2.32
CA LEU A 32 -3.54 5.73 1.86
C LEU A 32 -2.06 6.06 2.05
N ALA A 33 -1.68 7.31 1.79
CA ALA A 33 -0.30 7.73 1.99
C ALA A 33 0.15 7.52 3.44
N GLY A 34 -0.72 7.83 4.40
CA GLY A 34 -0.41 7.61 5.79
C GLY A 34 -0.19 6.14 6.12
N HIS A 35 -1.06 5.29 5.57
CA HIS A 35 -0.91 3.85 5.76
C HIS A 35 0.38 3.33 5.17
N LEU A 36 0.70 3.77 3.96
CA LEU A 36 1.91 3.33 3.28
C LEU A 36 3.15 3.79 4.03
N ARG A 37 3.12 5.02 4.54
CA ARG A 37 4.26 5.54 5.27
C ARG A 37 4.53 4.72 6.53
N ALA A 38 3.47 4.32 7.22
CA ALA A 38 3.62 3.48 8.40
C ALA A 38 4.14 2.08 8.01
N TYR A 39 3.56 1.49 6.99
CA TYR A 39 3.93 0.15 6.54
C TYR A 39 5.39 0.11 6.07
N LEU A 40 5.76 1.04 5.20
CA LEU A 40 7.11 1.06 4.63
C LEU A 40 8.15 1.56 5.63
N GLY A 41 7.74 2.47 6.51
CA GLY A 41 8.65 3.00 7.51
C GLY A 41 9.16 1.94 8.47
N ARG A 42 8.31 0.98 8.80
CA ARG A 42 8.75 -0.11 9.67
C ARG A 42 9.72 -1.05 8.97
N ARG A 43 9.55 -1.21 7.67
CA ARG A 43 10.38 -2.14 6.90
C ARG A 43 11.68 -1.51 6.42
N LEU A 44 11.70 -0.19 6.28
CA LEU A 44 12.88 0.56 5.83
C LEU A 44 13.35 1.51 6.93
N PHE A 45 13.34 1.01 8.15
CA PHE A 45 13.80 1.80 9.29
C PHE A 45 15.23 2.28 9.03
N GLY A 46 15.44 3.58 9.20
CA GLY A 46 16.75 4.16 8.93
C GLY A 46 16.93 4.71 7.51
N TRP A 47 15.92 4.53 6.65
CA TRP A 47 15.95 5.01 5.27
C TRP A 47 14.77 5.93 4.99
N PRO A 48 14.62 7.03 5.74
CA PRO A 48 13.40 7.85 5.62
C PRO A 48 13.19 8.46 4.24
N ASP A 49 14.26 8.83 3.55
CA ASP A 49 14.11 9.41 2.22
C ASP A 49 13.58 8.38 1.24
N ASP A 50 14.05 7.14 1.36
CA ASP A 50 13.55 6.07 0.51
C ASP A 50 12.09 5.77 0.80
N VAL A 51 11.68 5.88 2.07
CA VAL A 51 10.28 5.65 2.43
C VAL A 51 9.38 6.64 1.71
N GLU A 52 9.72 7.92 1.73
CA GLU A 52 8.87 8.93 1.10
C GLU A 52 8.83 8.74 -0.42
N ASP A 53 9.96 8.46 -1.03
CA ASP A 53 9.98 8.19 -2.46
C ASP A 53 9.13 6.98 -2.81
N LEU A 54 9.21 5.93 -2.00
CA LEU A 54 8.48 4.71 -2.26
C LEU A 54 6.97 4.91 -2.04
N VAL A 55 6.60 5.72 -1.05
CA VAL A 55 5.19 6.06 -0.86
C VAL A 55 4.64 6.69 -2.13
N GLN A 56 5.36 7.65 -2.70
CA GLN A 56 4.91 8.32 -3.92
C GLN A 56 4.80 7.34 -5.10
N GLU A 57 5.77 6.45 -5.23
CA GLU A 57 5.72 5.44 -6.29
C GLU A 57 4.55 4.50 -6.11
N CYS A 58 4.27 4.12 -4.88
CA CYS A 58 3.13 3.24 -4.61
C CYS A 58 1.81 3.93 -4.94
N LEU A 59 1.67 5.21 -4.55
CA LEU A 59 0.46 5.95 -4.85
C LEU A 59 0.24 6.06 -6.36
N LEU A 60 1.31 6.33 -7.10
CA LEU A 60 1.21 6.42 -8.55
C LEU A 60 0.82 5.07 -9.16
N ALA A 61 1.43 3.99 -8.69
CA ALA A 61 1.11 2.66 -9.19
C ALA A 61 -0.34 2.30 -8.90
N MET A 62 -0.82 2.64 -7.70
CA MET A 62 -2.20 2.35 -7.33
C MET A 62 -3.17 3.18 -8.15
N HIS A 63 -2.83 4.43 -8.41
CA HIS A 63 -3.64 5.27 -9.29
C HIS A 63 -3.73 4.66 -10.68
N ASN A 64 -2.59 4.25 -11.23
CA ASN A 64 -2.57 3.68 -12.57
C ASN A 64 -3.32 2.35 -12.66
N LYS A 65 -3.39 1.61 -11.54
CA LYS A 65 -4.04 0.31 -11.50
C LYS A 65 -5.37 0.34 -10.77
N ARG A 66 -5.95 1.54 -10.56
CA ARG A 66 -7.13 1.65 -9.72
C ARG A 66 -8.32 0.85 -10.21
N HIS A 67 -8.41 0.62 -11.51
CA HIS A 67 -9.52 -0.15 -12.07
C HIS A 67 -9.31 -1.65 -11.99
N THR A 68 -8.15 -2.08 -11.48
CA THR A 68 -7.91 -3.51 -11.27
C THR A 68 -8.38 -3.98 -9.90
N TYR A 69 -8.68 -3.05 -8.99
CA TYR A 69 -9.21 -3.45 -7.70
C TYR A 69 -10.60 -4.04 -7.87
N GLN A 70 -10.83 -5.19 -7.25
CA GLN A 70 -12.12 -5.88 -7.31
C GLN A 70 -12.84 -5.67 -5.99
N PRO A 71 -14.05 -5.10 -6.02
CA PRO A 71 -14.75 -4.73 -4.78
C PRO A 71 -15.05 -5.88 -3.83
N ASP A 72 -15.05 -7.11 -4.33
CA ASP A 72 -15.32 -8.28 -3.48
C ASP A 72 -14.06 -8.77 -2.77
N GLN A 73 -12.94 -8.10 -2.94
CA GLN A 73 -11.70 -8.49 -2.27
C GLN A 73 -11.28 -7.44 -1.25
N PRO A 74 -10.55 -7.85 -0.21
CA PRO A 74 -10.04 -6.86 0.75
C PRO A 74 -9.17 -5.83 0.05
N LEU A 75 -9.44 -4.56 0.30
CA LEU A 75 -8.64 -3.50 -0.30
C LEU A 75 -7.18 -3.58 0.17
N THR A 76 -6.98 -3.89 1.44
CA THR A 76 -5.62 -3.95 1.98
C THR A 76 -4.79 -5.01 1.30
N ALA A 77 -5.39 -6.12 0.83
CA ALA A 77 -4.66 -7.13 0.07
C ALA A 77 -4.13 -6.54 -1.23
N TRP A 78 -4.97 -5.79 -1.94
CA TRP A 78 -4.57 -5.14 -3.19
C TRP A 78 -3.48 -4.11 -2.94
N VAL A 79 -3.64 -3.30 -1.89
CA VAL A 79 -2.67 -2.28 -1.53
C VAL A 79 -1.32 -2.91 -1.19
N HIS A 80 -1.33 -3.95 -0.36
CA HIS A 80 -0.09 -4.58 0.07
C HIS A 80 0.61 -5.31 -1.06
N ALA A 81 -0.16 -5.85 -2.03
CA ALA A 81 0.46 -6.48 -3.19
C ALA A 81 1.31 -5.48 -3.95
N ILE A 82 0.76 -4.29 -4.19
CA ILE A 82 1.47 -3.26 -4.94
C ILE A 82 2.65 -2.73 -4.12
N ALA A 83 2.42 -2.46 -2.84
CA ALA A 83 3.47 -1.91 -1.99
C ALA A 83 4.63 -2.89 -1.83
N ARG A 84 4.32 -4.17 -1.63
CA ARG A 84 5.36 -5.18 -1.47
C ARG A 84 6.17 -5.33 -2.76
N TYR A 85 5.51 -5.30 -3.90
CA TYR A 85 6.19 -5.39 -5.17
C TYR A 85 7.20 -4.24 -5.32
N LYS A 86 6.76 -3.02 -5.01
CA LYS A 86 7.63 -1.86 -5.11
C LYS A 86 8.77 -1.90 -4.10
N LEU A 87 8.50 -2.42 -2.91
CA LEU A 87 9.53 -2.57 -1.90
C LEU A 87 10.60 -3.54 -2.35
N ILE A 88 10.20 -4.67 -2.92
CA ILE A 88 11.15 -5.66 -3.42
C ILE A 88 11.99 -5.08 -4.54
N ASP A 89 11.38 -4.31 -5.43
CA ASP A 89 12.11 -3.64 -6.51
C ASP A 89 13.19 -2.72 -5.96
N LEU A 90 12.84 -1.93 -4.94
CA LEU A 90 13.80 -1.02 -4.33
C LEU A 90 14.96 -1.80 -3.72
N LEU A 91 14.65 -2.85 -2.98
CA LEU A 91 15.68 -3.63 -2.30
C LEU A 91 16.60 -4.34 -3.29
N ARG A 92 16.05 -4.80 -4.40
CA ARG A 92 16.88 -5.41 -5.45
C ARG A 92 17.81 -4.38 -6.06
N ALA A 93 17.28 -3.19 -6.33
CA ALA A 93 18.08 -2.12 -6.92
C ALA A 93 19.23 -1.72 -6.00
N ARG A 94 19.01 -1.79 -4.69
CA ARG A 94 20.03 -1.43 -3.73
C ARG A 94 20.90 -2.58 -3.27
N GLY A 95 20.51 -3.82 -3.58
CA GLY A 95 21.23 -4.98 -3.10
C GLY A 95 21.26 -5.07 -1.58
N ALA A 96 20.20 -4.61 -0.94
CA ALA A 96 20.21 -4.41 0.50
C ALA A 96 19.05 -5.11 1.19
N ARG A 97 18.91 -6.40 0.97
CA ARG A 97 17.84 -7.15 1.62
C ARG A 97 17.97 -7.14 3.14
N GLU A 98 19.20 -7.00 3.62
CA GLU A 98 19.45 -6.95 5.06
C GLU A 98 18.91 -5.69 5.71
N ALA A 99 18.54 -4.70 4.92
CA ALA A 99 17.97 -3.47 5.46
C ALA A 99 16.56 -3.67 6.01
N LEU A 100 15.94 -4.81 5.72
CA LEU A 100 14.60 -5.06 6.22
C LEU A 100 14.62 -5.33 7.71
N HIS A 101 13.73 -4.65 8.42
CA HIS A 101 13.54 -4.89 9.85
C HIS A 101 12.62 -6.05 10.11
N GLU A 102 11.72 -6.33 9.17
CA GLU A 102 10.79 -7.43 9.28
C GLU A 102 10.89 -8.27 8.01
N PRO A 103 10.75 -9.58 8.13
CA PRO A 103 10.76 -10.44 6.94
C PRO A 103 9.65 -10.04 5.98
N LEU A 104 9.93 -10.13 4.68
CA LEU A 104 8.94 -9.82 3.68
C LEU A 104 7.80 -10.83 3.67
N ASP A 105 8.07 -12.03 4.12
CA ASP A 105 7.07 -13.08 4.16
C ASP A 105 6.53 -13.30 5.56
N ASP A 106 6.32 -12.21 6.29
CA ASP A 106 5.66 -12.31 7.58
C ASP A 106 4.24 -12.85 7.39
N ASP A 107 3.49 -12.94 8.46
CA ASP A 107 2.20 -13.62 8.44
C ASP A 107 1.09 -12.78 7.80
N SER A 108 1.42 -11.83 6.95
CA SER A 108 0.39 -11.09 6.24
C SER A 108 -0.28 -12.00 5.20
N PRO A 109 -1.58 -11.88 5.00
CA PRO A 109 -2.26 -12.68 3.98
C PRO A 109 -1.66 -12.50 2.61
N LEU A 110 -1.09 -11.35 2.36
CA LEU A 110 -0.48 -11.07 1.08
C LEU A 110 0.76 -11.90 0.85
N ALA A 111 1.56 -12.14 1.90
CA ALA A 111 2.77 -12.92 1.75
C ALA A 111 2.44 -14.32 1.20
N ALA A 112 1.38 -14.93 1.68
CA ALA A 112 0.97 -16.24 1.20
C ALA A 112 0.53 -16.16 -0.28
N ALA A 113 -0.22 -15.12 -0.63
CA ALA A 113 -0.71 -14.98 -1.99
C ALA A 113 0.42 -14.70 -2.97
N SER A 114 1.40 -13.93 -2.55
CA SER A 114 2.47 -13.51 -3.46
C SER A 114 3.52 -14.58 -3.70
N GLN A 115 3.40 -15.70 -3.05
CA GLN A 115 4.31 -16.81 -3.29
C GLN A 115 3.82 -17.74 -4.40
N GLN A 116 2.71 -17.41 -4.98
CA GLN A 116 2.15 -18.19 -6.08
C GLN A 116 2.97 -18.07 -7.35
#